data_e8372705bca7fbda62875414008092f5
#
_entry.id   e8372705bca7fbda62875414008092f5
#
_cell.length_a   1.000
_cell.length_b   1.000
_cell.length_c   1.000
_cell.angle_alpha   90.00
_cell.angle_beta   90.00
_cell.angle_gamma   90.00
#
_symmetry.space_group_name_H-M   'P 1'
#
loop_
_entity.id
_entity.type
_entity.pdbx_description
1 polymer ?
#
loop_
_entity_poly.entity_id
_entity_poly.type
_entity_poly.pdbx_seq_one_letter_code
_entity_poly.pdbx_strand_id
1 'polypeptide(L)'
;MKNIFNNLNQKNFNQSNQNFILNISKTIYISSVIMISSIGLTSLGLFGNLEKINNERKINNIISYSHLETNLPVEKYTKITSPYGTRVHPITGKVKVHSGIDFGVSQGTNLLSIFDGEVIFNSFKGAYGYSIMIESNDKQYICHYAHVDPRYMLPKGTKIKKGDVVGKVGPKYVDVSPFRDYTGKYTNGYTTGPHLHFGLMKNGQYINPRELIGDI
;
A
#
# COMPACT_ATOMS: atom_id res chain seq x y z
N MET A 1 -32.89 -13.40 23.02
CA MET A 1 -33.01 -11.94 23.18
C MET A 1 -31.74 -11.24 23.72
N LYS A 2 -30.95 -11.80 24.64
CA LYS A 2 -29.73 -11.15 25.19
C LYS A 2 -28.59 -10.89 24.18
N ASN A 3 -28.42 -11.74 23.16
CA ASN A 3 -27.31 -11.58 22.16
C ASN A 3 -27.55 -10.46 21.14
N ILE A 4 -28.77 -10.06 20.88
CA ILE A 4 -29.08 -8.96 19.91
C ILE A 4 -28.81 -7.60 20.57
N PHE A 5 -29.10 -7.47 21.87
CA PHE A 5 -28.83 -6.22 22.62
C PHE A 5 -27.34 -5.93 22.79
N ASN A 6 -26.51 -6.97 22.98
CA ASN A 6 -25.05 -6.77 23.09
C ASN A 6 -24.40 -6.35 21.77
N ASN A 7 -24.88 -6.87 20.63
CA ASN A 7 -24.37 -6.48 19.32
C ASN A 7 -24.78 -5.04 18.92
N LEU A 8 -25.98 -4.60 19.30
CA LEU A 8 -26.43 -3.23 19.04
C LEU A 8 -25.68 -2.21 19.91
N ASN A 9 -25.39 -2.55 21.16
CA ASN A 9 -24.61 -1.66 22.03
C ASN A 9 -23.14 -1.54 21.61
N GLN A 10 -22.50 -2.61 21.15
CA GLN A 10 -21.14 -2.53 20.61
C GLN A 10 -21.07 -1.73 19.30
N LYS A 11 -22.06 -1.90 18.41
CA LYS A 11 -22.10 -1.14 17.16
C LYS A 11 -22.31 0.36 17.39
N ASN A 12 -23.19 0.72 18.32
CA ASN A 12 -23.46 2.11 18.71
C ASN A 12 -22.26 2.74 19.46
N PHE A 13 -21.56 1.98 20.30
CA PHE A 13 -20.36 2.44 20.99
C PHE A 13 -19.19 2.71 20.02
N ASN A 14 -18.99 1.83 19.03
CA ASN A 14 -17.97 2.02 18.02
C ASN A 14 -18.28 3.21 17.10
N GLN A 15 -19.56 3.41 16.73
CA GLN A 15 -19.99 4.52 15.90
C GLN A 15 -19.90 5.87 16.62
N SER A 16 -20.18 5.92 17.93
CA SER A 16 -20.01 7.12 18.75
C SER A 16 -18.54 7.48 18.95
N ASN A 17 -17.64 6.52 19.14
CA ASN A 17 -16.22 6.74 19.22
C ASN A 17 -15.60 7.20 17.88
N GLN A 18 -16.05 6.66 16.77
CA GLN A 18 -15.64 7.11 15.43
C GLN A 18 -16.07 8.57 15.21
N ASN A 19 -17.30 8.93 15.54
CA ASN A 19 -17.79 10.31 15.44
C ASN A 19 -17.08 11.28 16.40
N PHE A 20 -16.70 10.82 17.61
CA PHE A 20 -15.93 11.59 18.57
C PHE A 20 -14.51 11.88 18.07
N ILE A 21 -13.82 10.89 17.53
CA ILE A 21 -12.48 11.04 16.93
C ILE A 21 -12.53 11.95 15.70
N LEU A 22 -13.55 11.80 14.84
CA LEU A 22 -13.73 12.66 13.66
C LEU A 22 -14.00 14.11 14.05
N ASN A 23 -14.76 14.36 15.12
CA ASN A 23 -15.04 15.71 15.62
C ASN A 23 -13.82 16.34 16.30
N ILE A 24 -13.01 15.58 17.05
CA ILE A 24 -11.73 16.08 17.61
C ILE A 24 -10.78 16.46 16.48
N SER A 25 -10.64 15.63 15.43
CA SER A 25 -9.77 15.94 14.29
C SER A 25 -10.22 17.19 13.54
N LYS A 26 -11.54 17.40 13.36
CA LYS A 26 -12.10 18.61 12.77
C LYS A 26 -11.89 19.86 13.64
N THR A 27 -12.05 19.72 14.96
CA THR A 27 -11.87 20.84 15.91
C THR A 27 -10.40 21.25 16.01
N ILE A 28 -9.47 20.30 16.00
CA ILE A 28 -8.02 20.57 15.98
C ILE A 28 -7.63 21.24 14.66
N TYR A 29 -8.22 20.81 13.53
CA TYR A 29 -7.97 21.42 12.21
C TYR A 29 -8.48 22.87 12.15
N ILE A 30 -9.68 23.14 12.65
CA ILE A 30 -10.29 24.50 12.65
C ILE A 30 -9.55 25.43 13.61
N SER A 31 -9.16 24.98 14.81
CA SER A 31 -8.42 25.80 15.76
C SER A 31 -6.99 26.13 15.30
N SER A 32 -6.34 25.25 14.54
CA SER A 32 -5.02 25.52 13.96
C SER A 32 -5.06 26.51 12.79
N VAL A 33 -6.18 26.60 12.07
CA VAL A 33 -6.39 27.57 10.97
C VAL A 33 -6.71 28.98 11.51
N ILE A 34 -7.41 29.08 12.66
CA ILE A 34 -7.82 30.37 13.24
C ILE A 34 -6.68 31.07 13.99
N MET A 35 -5.68 30.34 14.53
CA MET A 35 -4.53 30.96 15.21
C MET A 35 -3.49 31.60 14.27
N ILE A 36 -3.56 31.38 12.96
CA ILE A 36 -2.58 31.91 12.00
C ILE A 36 -2.95 33.32 11.50
N SER A 37 -4.15 33.80 11.77
CA SER A 37 -4.63 35.07 11.23
C SER A 37 -4.31 36.33 12.05
N SER A 38 -3.54 36.25 13.15
CA SER A 38 -3.38 37.39 14.07
C SER A 38 -1.94 37.86 14.31
N ILE A 39 -0.93 37.42 13.56
CA ILE A 39 0.43 37.99 13.69
C ILE A 39 0.89 38.58 12.36
N GLY A 40 0.97 39.91 12.38
CA GLY A 40 1.24 40.78 11.25
C GLY A 40 2.58 40.59 10.53
N LEU A 41 2.56 40.98 9.28
CA LEU A 41 3.63 41.13 8.31
C LEU A 41 4.93 41.66 8.94
N THR A 42 5.99 40.86 8.88
CA THR A 42 7.35 41.26 8.48
C THR A 42 8.33 40.10 8.71
N SER A 43 8.62 39.36 7.69
CA SER A 43 9.90 38.65 7.37
C SER A 43 9.64 37.63 6.24
N LEU A 44 9.55 38.18 5.05
CA LEU A 44 9.37 37.39 3.81
C LEU A 44 10.62 36.53 3.54
N GLY A 45 10.45 35.23 3.43
CA GLY A 45 11.39 34.31 2.82
C GLY A 45 11.74 33.07 3.66
N LEU A 46 12.14 33.22 4.90
CA LEU A 46 12.55 32.10 5.75
C LEU A 46 11.36 31.38 6.43
N PHE A 47 10.30 32.14 6.78
CA PHE A 47 9.11 31.57 7.42
C PHE A 47 8.24 30.76 6.45
N GLY A 48 8.14 31.17 5.18
CA GLY A 48 7.37 30.44 4.17
C GLY A 48 7.93 29.03 3.89
N ASN A 49 9.26 28.88 3.92
CA ASN A 49 9.89 27.58 3.75
C ASN A 49 9.73 26.68 4.99
N LEU A 50 9.79 27.25 6.20
CA LEU A 50 9.55 26.49 7.43
C LEU A 50 8.09 26.05 7.57
N GLU A 51 7.15 26.89 7.18
CA GLU A 51 5.72 26.57 7.21
C GLU A 51 5.38 25.49 6.17
N LYS A 52 5.96 25.57 4.96
CA LYS A 52 5.84 24.53 3.94
C LYS A 52 6.39 23.19 4.41
N ILE A 53 7.60 23.19 5.00
CA ILE A 53 8.24 21.98 5.54
C ILE A 53 7.42 21.40 6.71
N ASN A 54 6.89 22.25 7.60
CA ASN A 54 6.07 21.79 8.72
C ASN A 54 4.70 21.27 8.25
N ASN A 55 4.10 21.87 7.23
CA ASN A 55 2.87 21.38 6.62
C ASN A 55 3.10 20.05 5.88
N GLU A 56 4.19 19.90 5.14
CA GLU A 56 4.56 18.64 4.50
C GLU A 56 4.83 17.54 5.54
N ARG A 57 5.54 17.84 6.64
CA ARG A 57 5.74 16.91 7.76
C ARG A 57 4.43 16.54 8.44
N LYS A 58 3.54 17.50 8.65
CA LYS A 58 2.22 17.26 9.26
C LYS A 58 1.31 16.45 8.36
N ILE A 59 1.31 16.72 7.07
CA ILE A 59 0.60 15.94 6.05
C ILE A 59 1.16 14.52 5.98
N ASN A 60 2.49 14.36 5.94
CA ASN A 60 3.13 13.06 5.92
C ASN A 60 2.86 12.26 7.21
N ASN A 61 2.83 12.92 8.37
CA ASN A 61 2.43 12.28 9.62
C ASN A 61 0.95 11.86 9.61
N ILE A 62 0.04 12.71 9.13
CA ILE A 62 -1.40 12.36 9.01
C ILE A 62 -1.58 11.21 8.03
N ILE A 63 -0.90 11.23 6.90
CA ILE A 63 -0.90 10.13 5.93
C ILE A 63 -0.34 8.86 6.58
N SER A 64 0.78 8.95 7.32
CA SER A 64 1.37 7.83 8.05
C SER A 64 0.41 7.25 9.10
N TYR A 65 -0.29 8.09 9.88
CA TYR A 65 -1.30 7.62 10.84
C TYR A 65 -2.51 6.99 10.15
N SER A 66 -2.99 7.54 9.03
CA SER A 66 -4.09 6.94 8.29
C SER A 66 -3.72 5.58 7.68
N HIS A 67 -2.46 5.39 7.28
CA HIS A 67 -1.96 4.10 6.78
C HIS A 67 -1.71 3.07 7.88
N LEU A 68 -1.47 3.49 9.13
CA LEU A 68 -1.40 2.58 10.27
C LEU A 68 -2.75 1.92 10.59
N GLU A 69 -3.87 2.57 10.25
CA GLU A 69 -5.22 2.01 10.42
C GLU A 69 -5.67 1.15 9.22
N THR A 70 -5.06 1.32 8.06
CA THR A 70 -5.40 0.53 6.86
C THR A 70 -4.35 -0.54 6.62
N ASN A 71 -4.78 -1.75 6.28
CA ASN A 71 -3.89 -2.83 5.86
C ASN A 71 -3.61 -2.78 4.34
N LEU A 72 -3.59 -1.59 3.73
CA LEU A 72 -3.38 -1.45 2.30
C LEU A 72 -1.89 -1.58 1.93
N PRO A 73 -1.55 -2.36 0.90
CA PRO A 73 -0.17 -2.57 0.45
C PRO A 73 0.35 -1.43 -0.44
N VAL A 74 -0.44 -0.38 -0.66
CA VAL A 74 -0.12 0.80 -1.47
C VAL A 74 -0.61 2.06 -0.80
N GLU A 75 0.12 3.16 -1.00
CA GLU A 75 -0.25 4.48 -0.49
C GLU A 75 -1.60 4.98 -1.03
N LYS A 76 -1.88 4.68 -2.29
CA LYS A 76 -3.14 5.02 -2.97
C LYS A 76 -3.35 4.12 -4.19
N TYR A 77 -4.59 3.90 -4.56
CA TYR A 77 -4.97 3.18 -5.77
C TYR A 77 -6.25 3.76 -6.38
N THR A 78 -6.48 3.50 -7.67
CA THR A 78 -7.70 3.96 -8.35
C THR A 78 -8.82 2.93 -8.28
N LYS A 79 -8.48 1.64 -8.45
CA LYS A 79 -9.41 0.51 -8.42
C LYS A 79 -8.65 -0.80 -8.32
N ILE A 80 -9.35 -1.85 -7.93
CA ILE A 80 -8.90 -3.24 -8.14
C ILE A 80 -9.12 -3.58 -9.60
N THR A 81 -8.03 -3.85 -10.33
CA THR A 81 -8.08 -4.16 -11.77
C THR A 81 -8.25 -5.66 -12.01
N SER A 82 -7.84 -6.50 -11.04
CA SER A 82 -8.07 -7.94 -11.09
C SER A 82 -8.11 -8.53 -9.67
N PRO A 83 -9.19 -9.24 -9.29
CA PRO A 83 -9.29 -9.92 -8.01
C PRO A 83 -8.48 -11.21 -7.98
N TYR A 84 -8.27 -11.75 -6.78
CA TYR A 84 -7.78 -13.11 -6.53
C TYR A 84 -8.76 -14.15 -7.05
N GLY A 85 -8.24 -15.28 -7.56
CA GLY A 85 -9.04 -16.44 -7.95
C GLY A 85 -8.98 -16.75 -9.45
N THR A 86 -9.89 -17.61 -9.89
CA THR A 86 -9.92 -18.10 -11.28
C THR A 86 -10.35 -17.00 -12.25
N ARG A 87 -9.54 -16.74 -13.28
CA ARG A 87 -9.84 -15.76 -14.33
C ARG A 87 -9.21 -16.13 -15.67
N VAL A 88 -9.66 -15.51 -16.74
CA VAL A 88 -8.95 -15.54 -18.02
C VAL A 88 -7.70 -14.66 -17.91
N HIS A 89 -6.54 -15.23 -18.20
CA HIS A 89 -5.28 -14.50 -18.13
C HIS A 89 -5.17 -13.47 -19.26
N PRO A 90 -4.95 -12.17 -18.99
CA PRO A 90 -5.09 -11.09 -19.97
C PRO A 90 -4.08 -11.14 -21.13
N ILE A 91 -2.95 -11.82 -20.96
CA ILE A 91 -1.92 -11.94 -22.00
C ILE A 91 -2.04 -13.26 -22.78
N THR A 92 -2.34 -14.36 -22.07
CA THR A 92 -2.33 -15.70 -22.68
C THR A 92 -3.70 -16.20 -23.10
N GLY A 93 -4.79 -15.56 -22.69
CA GLY A 93 -6.18 -15.98 -22.94
C GLY A 93 -6.60 -17.28 -22.24
N LYS A 94 -5.72 -17.92 -21.46
CA LYS A 94 -5.99 -19.19 -20.78
C LYS A 94 -6.64 -18.95 -19.42
N VAL A 95 -7.52 -19.85 -19.00
CA VAL A 95 -8.05 -19.85 -17.62
C VAL A 95 -6.92 -20.20 -16.67
N LYS A 96 -6.68 -19.34 -15.69
CA LYS A 96 -5.66 -19.52 -14.64
C LYS A 96 -6.15 -18.97 -13.31
N VAL A 97 -5.61 -19.50 -12.22
CA VAL A 97 -5.78 -18.90 -10.89
C VAL A 97 -4.87 -17.69 -10.77
N HIS A 98 -5.45 -16.54 -10.42
CA HIS A 98 -4.72 -15.33 -10.06
C HIS A 98 -4.33 -15.42 -8.58
N SER A 99 -3.05 -15.44 -8.30
CA SER A 99 -2.49 -15.69 -6.95
C SER A 99 -2.44 -14.45 -6.05
N GLY A 100 -3.08 -13.36 -6.45
CA GLY A 100 -3.09 -12.09 -5.73
C GLY A 100 -4.20 -11.17 -6.17
N ILE A 101 -4.09 -9.90 -5.81
CA ILE A 101 -4.97 -8.81 -6.24
C ILE A 101 -4.11 -7.81 -7.01
N ASP A 102 -4.61 -7.35 -8.16
CA ASP A 102 -3.96 -6.30 -8.93
C ASP A 102 -4.59 -4.94 -8.59
N PHE A 103 -3.77 -4.04 -8.05
CA PHE A 103 -4.15 -2.66 -7.76
C PHE A 103 -3.78 -1.77 -8.95
N GLY A 104 -4.75 -1.03 -9.50
CA GLY A 104 -4.53 -0.01 -10.51
C GLY A 104 -3.88 1.22 -9.88
N VAL A 105 -2.58 1.36 -10.09
CA VAL A 105 -1.74 2.41 -9.51
C VAL A 105 -0.72 2.92 -10.53
N SER A 106 -0.33 4.18 -10.39
CA SER A 106 0.71 4.77 -11.24
C SER A 106 2.10 4.26 -10.87
N GLN A 107 3.00 4.21 -11.86
CA GLN A 107 4.42 4.01 -11.62
C GLN A 107 4.94 5.00 -10.59
N GLY A 108 5.82 4.53 -9.69
CA GLY A 108 6.43 5.34 -8.63
C GLY A 108 5.58 5.48 -7.36
N THR A 109 4.33 4.97 -7.33
CA THR A 109 3.53 4.92 -6.10
C THR A 109 4.24 4.08 -5.05
N ASN A 110 4.26 4.55 -3.80
CA ASN A 110 4.87 3.83 -2.68
C ASN A 110 4.12 2.54 -2.37
N LEU A 111 4.88 1.48 -2.14
CA LEU A 111 4.41 0.19 -1.64
C LEU A 111 4.62 0.15 -0.14
N LEU A 112 3.60 -0.24 0.61
CA LEU A 112 3.59 -0.20 2.07
C LEU A 112 3.51 -1.61 2.65
N SER A 113 4.25 -1.85 3.72
CA SER A 113 4.11 -3.11 4.47
C SER A 113 2.79 -3.13 5.23
N ILE A 114 2.07 -4.25 5.15
CA ILE A 114 0.80 -4.43 5.87
C ILE A 114 0.99 -5.03 7.27
N PHE A 115 2.21 -5.42 7.62
CA PHE A 115 2.59 -5.96 8.94
C PHE A 115 4.07 -5.72 9.26
N ASP A 116 4.47 -5.94 10.51
CA ASP A 116 5.86 -6.00 10.94
C ASP A 116 6.51 -7.27 10.43
N GLY A 117 7.74 -7.19 9.89
CA GLY A 117 8.39 -8.37 9.31
C GLY A 117 9.81 -8.15 8.85
N GLU A 118 10.24 -9.01 7.94
CA GLU A 118 11.57 -8.97 7.33
C GLU A 118 11.50 -9.23 5.83
N VAL A 119 12.29 -8.51 5.04
CA VAL A 119 12.46 -8.78 3.60
C VAL A 119 13.21 -10.11 3.42
N ILE A 120 12.52 -11.12 2.92
CA ILE A 120 13.10 -12.45 2.66
C ILE A 120 13.52 -12.68 1.21
N PHE A 121 13.02 -11.85 0.27
CA PHE A 121 13.30 -11.92 -1.16
C PHE A 121 13.24 -10.55 -1.80
N ASN A 122 14.21 -10.23 -2.70
CA ASN A 122 14.23 -9.01 -3.52
C ASN A 122 14.96 -9.26 -4.84
N SER A 123 14.30 -9.85 -5.80
CA SER A 123 14.90 -10.17 -7.10
C SER A 123 13.84 -10.32 -8.19
N PHE A 124 14.27 -10.63 -9.42
CA PHE A 124 13.37 -10.99 -10.50
C PHE A 124 12.76 -12.39 -10.27
N LYS A 125 11.44 -12.52 -10.39
CA LYS A 125 10.67 -13.74 -10.08
C LYS A 125 9.75 -14.14 -11.24
N GLY A 126 10.30 -14.52 -12.36
CA GLY A 126 9.53 -15.04 -13.50
C GLY A 126 8.42 -14.08 -13.95
N ALA A 127 7.20 -14.60 -14.12
CA ALA A 127 6.03 -13.81 -14.57
C ALA A 127 5.69 -12.61 -13.66
N TYR A 128 6.08 -12.63 -12.40
CA TYR A 128 5.88 -11.55 -11.43
C TYR A 128 6.85 -10.36 -11.62
N GLY A 129 7.88 -10.51 -12.46
CA GLY A 129 8.88 -9.47 -12.64
C GLY A 129 9.72 -9.25 -11.39
N TYR A 130 10.25 -8.04 -11.23
CA TYR A 130 10.96 -7.66 -10.00
C TYR A 130 9.98 -7.68 -8.82
N SER A 131 10.39 -8.37 -7.76
CA SER A 131 9.52 -8.70 -6.64
C SER A 131 10.22 -8.53 -5.31
N ILE A 132 9.44 -8.09 -4.30
CA ILE A 132 9.83 -8.11 -2.89
C ILE A 132 8.89 -9.07 -2.16
N MET A 133 9.43 -9.91 -1.29
CA MET A 133 8.64 -10.71 -0.37
C MET A 133 9.03 -10.38 1.06
N ILE A 134 8.02 -10.17 1.91
CA ILE A 134 8.18 -9.84 3.33
C ILE A 134 7.50 -10.92 4.14
N GLU A 135 8.23 -11.56 5.04
CA GLU A 135 7.71 -12.51 6.01
C GLU A 135 7.34 -11.79 7.30
N SER A 136 6.15 -12.07 7.82
CA SER A 136 5.71 -11.53 9.11
C SER A 136 6.57 -12.03 10.27
N ASN A 137 6.67 -11.25 11.37
CA ASN A 137 7.49 -11.61 12.52
C ASN A 137 7.08 -12.93 13.18
N ASP A 138 5.80 -13.30 13.11
CA ASP A 138 5.25 -14.57 13.58
C ASP A 138 5.41 -15.72 12.57
N LYS A 139 5.99 -15.44 11.39
CA LYS A 139 6.24 -16.37 10.28
C LYS A 139 4.99 -17.05 9.71
N GLN A 140 3.81 -16.52 10.01
CA GLN A 140 2.56 -17.10 9.50
C GLN A 140 2.25 -16.66 8.07
N TYR A 141 2.69 -15.45 7.67
CA TYR A 141 2.34 -14.84 6.40
C TYR A 141 3.57 -14.35 5.64
N ILE A 142 3.46 -14.40 4.31
CA ILE A 142 4.41 -13.74 3.42
C ILE A 142 3.61 -12.86 2.45
N CYS A 143 3.91 -11.57 2.43
CA CYS A 143 3.44 -10.66 1.40
C CYS A 143 4.36 -10.70 0.19
N HIS A 144 3.79 -10.76 -1.00
CA HIS A 144 4.49 -10.74 -2.27
C HIS A 144 4.07 -9.51 -3.07
N TYR A 145 4.96 -8.53 -3.19
CA TYR A 145 4.83 -7.33 -4.01
C TYR A 145 5.52 -7.62 -5.34
N ALA A 146 4.79 -7.60 -6.44
CA ALA A 146 5.30 -7.88 -7.76
C ALA A 146 5.22 -6.67 -8.70
N HIS A 147 5.96 -6.72 -9.82
CA HIS A 147 6.16 -5.62 -10.76
C HIS A 147 6.73 -4.36 -10.11
N VAL A 148 7.61 -4.55 -9.11
CA VAL A 148 8.28 -3.48 -8.35
C VAL A 148 9.34 -2.80 -9.21
N ASP A 149 9.63 -1.53 -8.94
CA ASP A 149 10.76 -0.82 -9.54
C ASP A 149 12.07 -1.33 -8.93
N PRO A 150 12.98 -1.94 -9.72
CA PRO A 150 14.21 -2.53 -9.18
C PRO A 150 15.14 -1.54 -8.50
N ARG A 151 15.01 -0.24 -8.79
CA ARG A 151 15.84 0.83 -8.20
C ARG A 151 15.48 1.16 -6.75
N TYR A 152 14.30 0.74 -6.28
CA TYR A 152 13.76 1.08 -4.95
C TYR A 152 13.46 -0.15 -4.10
N MET A 153 14.03 -1.30 -4.44
CA MET A 153 13.84 -2.55 -3.69
C MET A 153 14.72 -2.56 -2.44
N LEU A 154 14.12 -2.81 -1.27
CA LEU A 154 14.88 -2.93 -0.03
C LEU A 154 15.71 -4.21 -0.01
N PRO A 155 16.92 -4.19 0.59
CA PRO A 155 17.78 -5.38 0.71
C PRO A 155 17.11 -6.51 1.50
N LYS A 156 17.41 -7.76 1.14
CA LYS A 156 17.05 -8.94 1.94
C LYS A 156 17.65 -8.81 3.34
N GLY A 157 16.88 -9.19 4.37
CA GLY A 157 17.24 -9.07 5.78
C GLY A 157 16.82 -7.75 6.42
N THR A 158 16.31 -6.77 5.63
CA THR A 158 15.81 -5.51 6.18
C THR A 158 14.59 -5.77 7.07
N LYS A 159 14.64 -5.28 8.30
CA LYS A 159 13.50 -5.30 9.23
C LYS A 159 12.52 -4.19 8.88
N ILE A 160 11.24 -4.51 8.86
CA ILE A 160 10.15 -3.67 8.38
C ILE A 160 9.10 -3.53 9.47
N LYS A 161 8.56 -2.34 9.60
CA LYS A 161 7.36 -2.06 10.39
C LYS A 161 6.15 -1.92 9.47
N LYS A 162 4.97 -2.22 10.00
CA LYS A 162 3.70 -1.93 9.32
C LYS A 162 3.66 -0.45 8.93
N GLY A 163 3.29 -0.17 7.66
CA GLY A 163 3.25 1.16 7.10
C GLY A 163 4.56 1.67 6.50
N ASP A 164 5.70 0.98 6.73
CA ASP A 164 6.96 1.35 6.09
C ASP A 164 6.88 1.21 4.57
N VAL A 165 7.57 2.12 3.87
CA VAL A 165 7.73 2.03 2.41
C VAL A 165 8.74 0.94 2.09
N VAL A 166 8.29 -0.11 1.40
CA VAL A 166 9.11 -1.28 1.05
C VAL A 166 9.64 -1.25 -0.39
N GLY A 167 9.11 -0.36 -1.21
CA GLY A 167 9.49 -0.19 -2.61
C GLY A 167 8.55 0.76 -3.32
N LYS A 168 8.61 0.75 -4.65
CA LYS A 168 7.72 1.54 -5.52
C LYS A 168 7.17 0.68 -6.64
N VAL A 169 5.97 1.02 -7.12
CA VAL A 169 5.39 0.42 -8.33
C VAL A 169 6.32 0.67 -9.52
N GLY A 170 6.70 -0.41 -10.19
CA GLY A 170 7.65 -0.37 -11.29
C GLY A 170 7.04 0.04 -12.63
N PRO A 171 7.92 0.33 -13.60
CA PRO A 171 7.55 0.56 -14.98
C PRO A 171 7.16 -0.76 -15.68
N LYS A 172 6.42 -0.65 -16.79
CA LYS A 172 6.20 -1.78 -17.71
C LYS A 172 7.52 -2.32 -18.27
N TYR A 173 8.42 -1.42 -18.68
CA TYR A 173 9.69 -1.78 -19.29
C TYR A 173 10.82 -1.61 -18.29
N VAL A 174 11.78 -2.53 -18.33
CA VAL A 174 12.98 -2.56 -17.49
C VAL A 174 14.22 -2.81 -18.35
N ASP A 175 15.39 -2.50 -17.82
CA ASP A 175 16.64 -2.62 -18.58
C ASP A 175 17.03 -4.08 -18.85
N VAL A 176 16.72 -4.98 -17.90
CA VAL A 176 17.06 -6.41 -17.98
C VAL A 176 15.88 -7.26 -17.52
N SER A 177 15.49 -8.22 -18.36
CA SER A 177 14.45 -9.22 -18.04
C SER A 177 14.53 -10.40 -19.04
N PRO A 178 14.18 -11.61 -18.64
CA PRO A 178 13.98 -12.71 -19.60
C PRO A 178 12.67 -12.60 -20.39
N PHE A 179 11.81 -11.64 -20.02
CA PHE A 179 10.53 -11.41 -20.70
C PHE A 179 10.61 -10.23 -21.65
N ARG A 180 10.00 -10.40 -22.84
CA ARG A 180 9.89 -9.35 -23.85
C ARG A 180 8.47 -9.24 -24.33
N ASP A 181 8.07 -8.05 -24.75
CA ASP A 181 6.82 -7.86 -25.46
C ASP A 181 6.99 -8.19 -26.97
N TYR A 182 5.93 -8.03 -27.74
CA TYR A 182 5.95 -8.27 -29.19
C TYR A 182 6.87 -7.32 -29.97
N THR A 183 7.29 -6.20 -29.37
CA THR A 183 8.27 -5.26 -29.96
C THR A 183 9.71 -5.60 -29.59
N GLY A 184 9.94 -6.64 -28.78
CA GLY A 184 11.26 -7.07 -28.30
C GLY A 184 11.75 -6.32 -27.08
N LYS A 185 10.98 -5.37 -26.52
CA LYS A 185 11.38 -4.62 -25.31
C LYS A 185 11.25 -5.49 -24.06
N TYR A 186 12.23 -5.39 -23.17
CA TYR A 186 12.21 -6.08 -21.88
C TYR A 186 11.05 -5.59 -21.00
N THR A 187 10.23 -6.52 -20.51
CA THR A 187 9.10 -6.22 -19.62
C THR A 187 9.40 -6.65 -18.19
N ASN A 188 8.76 -5.98 -17.24
CA ASN A 188 8.83 -6.32 -15.82
C ASN A 188 7.91 -7.51 -15.49
N GLY A 189 8.23 -8.69 -16.05
CA GLY A 189 7.39 -9.88 -15.99
C GLY A 189 6.18 -9.80 -16.94
N TYR A 190 5.10 -10.52 -16.63
CA TYR A 190 3.86 -10.50 -17.40
C TYR A 190 3.00 -9.31 -16.98
N THR A 191 3.28 -8.13 -17.53
CA THR A 191 2.53 -6.91 -17.28
C THR A 191 2.12 -6.20 -18.57
N THR A 192 0.93 -5.61 -18.56
CA THR A 192 0.43 -4.75 -19.65
C THR A 192 0.73 -3.27 -19.38
N GLY A 193 1.08 -2.91 -18.14
CA GLY A 193 1.37 -1.55 -17.71
C GLY A 193 1.62 -1.47 -16.21
N PRO A 194 1.92 -0.28 -15.66
CA PRO A 194 2.14 -0.10 -14.23
C PRO A 194 0.92 -0.54 -13.40
N HIS A 195 1.14 -1.38 -12.42
CA HIS A 195 0.18 -1.81 -11.40
C HIS A 195 0.96 -2.51 -10.28
N LEU A 196 0.36 -2.68 -9.11
CA LEU A 196 0.84 -3.60 -8.09
C LEU A 196 0.08 -4.91 -8.22
N HIS A 197 0.79 -6.02 -8.45
CA HIS A 197 0.28 -7.35 -8.11
C HIS A 197 0.67 -7.65 -6.66
N PHE A 198 -0.33 -7.84 -5.80
CA PHE A 198 -0.15 -8.12 -4.39
C PHE A 198 -0.65 -9.52 -4.05
N GLY A 199 0.27 -10.42 -3.71
CA GLY A 199 0.00 -11.78 -3.25
C GLY A 199 0.16 -11.90 -1.73
N LEU A 200 -0.64 -12.77 -1.13
CA LEU A 200 -0.53 -13.18 0.26
C LEU A 200 -0.34 -14.69 0.33
N MET A 201 0.65 -15.13 1.08
CA MET A 201 0.89 -16.56 1.31
C MET A 201 0.74 -16.89 2.78
N LYS A 202 0.14 -18.05 3.05
CA LYS A 202 0.09 -18.68 4.38
C LYS A 202 0.51 -20.14 4.23
N ASN A 203 1.46 -20.58 5.06
CA ASN A 203 2.02 -21.96 5.00
C ASN A 203 2.50 -22.33 3.58
N GLY A 204 3.14 -21.39 2.88
CA GLY A 204 3.69 -21.60 1.54
C GLY A 204 2.68 -21.60 0.39
N GLN A 205 1.38 -21.40 0.65
CA GLN A 205 0.33 -21.37 -0.36
C GLN A 205 -0.27 -19.97 -0.50
N TYR A 206 -0.53 -19.52 -1.75
CA TYR A 206 -1.24 -18.27 -1.98
C TYR A 206 -2.69 -18.38 -1.53
N ILE A 207 -3.11 -17.41 -0.73
CA ILE A 207 -4.48 -17.24 -0.24
C ILE A 207 -5.04 -15.89 -0.71
N ASN A 208 -6.34 -15.68 -0.51
CA ASN A 208 -6.97 -14.40 -0.87
C ASN A 208 -6.40 -13.27 0.01
N PRO A 209 -5.76 -12.24 -0.56
CA PRO A 209 -5.22 -11.13 0.23
C PRO A 209 -6.26 -10.39 1.09
N ARG A 210 -7.55 -10.45 0.72
CA ARG A 210 -8.65 -9.86 1.51
C ARG A 210 -8.75 -10.41 2.94
N GLU A 211 -8.16 -11.57 3.21
CA GLU A 211 -8.10 -12.12 4.58
C GLU A 211 -7.35 -11.19 5.56
N LEU A 212 -6.38 -10.40 5.07
CA LEU A 212 -5.64 -9.42 5.89
C LEU A 212 -5.95 -7.96 5.56
N ILE A 213 -6.23 -7.65 4.28
CA ILE A 213 -6.47 -6.26 3.86
C ILE A 213 -7.95 -5.86 3.95
N GLY A 214 -8.84 -6.82 4.16
CA GLY A 214 -10.28 -6.57 4.26
C GLY A 214 -10.97 -6.33 2.91
N ASP A 215 -12.21 -5.92 2.98
CA ASP A 215 -12.99 -5.51 1.81
C ASP A 215 -12.65 -4.07 1.43
N ILE A 216 -12.07 -3.90 0.25
CA ILE A 216 -11.53 -2.67 -0.32
C ILE A 216 -12.14 -2.41 -1.69
#